data_8dd3ad4c5397e531e1ecef830f905cca
#
_entry.id   8dd3ad4c5397e531e1ecef830f905cca
#
_cell.length_a   1.000
_cell.length_b   1.000
_cell.length_c   1.000
_cell.angle_alpha   90.00
_cell.angle_beta   90.00
_cell.angle_gamma   90.00
#
_symmetry.space_group_name_H-M   'P 1'
#
loop_
_entity.id
_entity.type
_entity.pdbx_description
1 polymer ?
#
loop_
_entity_poly.entity_id
_entity_poly.type
_entity_poly.pdbx_seq_one_letter_code
_entity_poly.pdbx_strand_id
1 'polypeptide(L)'
;MRKLILPALLLVGITAGAQRYEDKFTRPLGDVLNDVSKRFNVKLKYNVDTTGLKLAYADFRIRPYSIEETLNNILAPFDFKPVKQNDRYYKIKPYEYPRRQADDGVKLINWLSSLYNDRSSWEARKDSLRREVRQLLGIDQLLPLCAQEAPRYTKIRKFDGYSVQNFCLKTVNGHTVCGSIYAPLSKGKHPLIICPNGHFTNGRYGTVQQQRLGTLARMGAVCVDYDLWGWGESADEVGKEAHQTAEAHVMQALNGIRILDWMIQRKDVDTQRVGVNGGSGGGTQTVLLTVLDDRYTAANPVVSMSSWFDGGCPCESGMPIQLAAGGTCNAELAAMFAPRPMMVVSDGGDWTSTTPEVEFPYLQRIYGFYNAQDKVSNIHLPKERHDFGPNKRNAVYRFFIDTFGLDESKLDESKVTIEPEEALKARP
;
A
#
# COMPACT_ATOMS: atom_id res chain seq x y z
N MET A 1 19.06 59.00 46.43
CA MET A 1 18.69 57.60 46.05
C MET A 1 17.23 57.38 46.33
N ARG A 2 16.36 57.55 45.32
CA ARG A 2 14.92 57.26 45.40
C ARG A 2 14.66 55.90 44.80
N LYS A 3 14.24 54.96 45.62
CA LYS A 3 13.78 53.62 45.17
C LYS A 3 12.40 53.74 44.56
N LEU A 4 12.29 53.50 43.23
CA LEU A 4 11.02 53.28 42.57
C LEU A 4 10.52 51.88 42.90
N ILE A 5 9.38 51.80 43.57
CA ILE A 5 8.64 50.57 43.80
C ILE A 5 7.64 50.48 42.62
N LEU A 6 7.87 49.54 41.67
CA LEU A 6 6.85 49.16 40.67
C LEU A 6 5.79 48.29 41.37
N PRO A 7 4.49 48.60 41.19
CA PRO A 7 3.45 47.70 41.62
C PRO A 7 3.35 46.51 40.63
N ALA A 8 3.48 45.30 41.15
CA ALA A 8 3.16 44.08 40.42
C ALA A 8 1.67 44.03 40.16
N LEU A 9 1.28 44.24 38.88
CA LEU A 9 -0.10 43.92 38.44
C LEU A 9 -0.27 42.38 38.44
N LEU A 10 -1.02 41.89 39.41
CA LEU A 10 -1.57 40.56 39.38
C LEU A 10 -2.62 40.50 38.23
N LEU A 11 -2.23 39.95 37.09
CA LEU A 11 -3.20 39.52 36.08
C LEU A 11 -3.92 38.29 36.66
N VAL A 12 -5.04 38.51 37.29
CA VAL A 12 -6.02 37.46 37.54
C VAL A 12 -6.60 37.09 36.17
N GLY A 13 -6.04 36.06 35.56
CA GLY A 13 -6.66 35.43 34.40
C GLY A 13 -8.03 34.89 34.79
N ILE A 14 -9.06 35.64 34.47
CA ILE A 14 -10.41 35.10 34.44
C ILE A 14 -10.40 34.13 33.27
N THR A 15 -10.10 32.87 33.55
CA THR A 15 -10.54 31.78 32.68
C THR A 15 -12.08 31.83 32.76
N ALA A 16 -12.68 32.50 31.81
CA ALA A 16 -14.07 32.26 31.50
C ALA A 16 -14.15 30.79 31.05
N GLY A 17 -14.26 29.92 32.02
CA GLY A 17 -14.76 28.59 31.78
C GLY A 17 -16.09 28.80 31.10
N ALA A 18 -16.17 28.58 29.79
CA ALA A 18 -17.44 28.43 29.11
C ALA A 18 -18.16 27.36 29.91
N GLN A 19 -19.07 27.79 30.77
CA GLN A 19 -19.97 26.92 31.47
C GLN A 19 -20.71 26.19 30.36
N ARG A 20 -20.25 24.98 30.04
CA ARG A 20 -21.02 24.10 29.16
C ARG A 20 -22.34 23.95 29.86
N TYR A 21 -23.36 24.65 29.36
CA TYR A 21 -24.75 24.37 29.72
C TYR A 21 -24.87 22.87 29.59
N GLU A 22 -25.16 22.18 30.70
CA GLU A 22 -25.51 20.76 30.64
C GLU A 22 -26.58 20.66 29.59
N ASP A 23 -26.29 20.02 28.46
CA ASP A 23 -27.19 19.99 27.33
C ASP A 23 -28.41 19.16 27.74
N LYS A 24 -29.45 19.84 28.27
CA LYS A 24 -30.70 19.21 28.70
C LYS A 24 -31.43 18.46 27.57
N PHE A 25 -30.94 18.62 26.32
CA PHE A 25 -31.50 17.97 25.14
C PHE A 25 -30.65 16.75 24.72
N THR A 26 -29.57 16.44 25.44
CA THR A 26 -28.74 15.26 25.19
C THR A 26 -29.43 14.01 25.74
N ARG A 27 -29.54 12.98 24.89
CA ARG A 27 -30.14 11.68 25.23
C ARG A 27 -29.25 10.53 24.84
N PRO A 28 -29.28 9.38 25.57
CA PRO A 28 -28.62 8.15 25.11
C PRO A 28 -29.14 7.76 23.72
N LEU A 29 -28.19 7.40 22.80
CA LEU A 29 -28.53 7.05 21.43
C LEU A 29 -29.54 5.87 21.38
N GLY A 30 -29.32 4.85 22.22
CA GLY A 30 -30.23 3.70 22.28
C GLY A 30 -31.67 4.07 22.60
N ASP A 31 -31.89 5.03 23.53
CA ASP A 31 -33.23 5.49 23.89
C ASP A 31 -33.89 6.27 22.75
N VAL A 32 -33.09 7.11 22.06
CA VAL A 32 -33.60 7.87 20.89
C VAL A 32 -33.99 6.91 19.76
N LEU A 33 -33.20 5.89 19.49
CA LEU A 33 -33.51 4.87 18.46
C LEU A 33 -34.78 4.08 18.82
N ASN A 34 -34.98 3.74 20.09
CA ASN A 34 -36.19 3.07 20.53
C ASN A 34 -37.44 3.96 20.35
N ASP A 35 -37.34 5.25 20.66
CA ASP A 35 -38.43 6.20 20.48
C ASP A 35 -38.76 6.39 18.99
N VAL A 36 -37.74 6.52 18.15
CA VAL A 36 -37.91 6.62 16.69
C VAL A 36 -38.58 5.38 16.12
N SER A 37 -38.15 4.20 16.55
CA SER A 37 -38.75 2.92 16.16
C SER A 37 -40.23 2.87 16.46
N LYS A 38 -40.65 3.29 17.68
CA LYS A 38 -42.05 3.36 18.11
C LYS A 38 -42.84 4.43 17.34
N ARG A 39 -42.29 5.65 17.24
CA ARG A 39 -42.95 6.78 16.61
C ARG A 39 -43.29 6.54 15.13
N PHE A 40 -42.37 5.94 14.40
CA PHE A 40 -42.55 5.67 12.96
C PHE A 40 -43.05 4.24 12.67
N ASN A 41 -43.30 3.44 13.69
CA ASN A 41 -43.73 2.05 13.56
C ASN A 41 -42.78 1.25 12.62
N VAL A 42 -41.47 1.35 12.83
CA VAL A 42 -40.43 0.68 12.06
C VAL A 42 -39.60 -0.21 12.94
N LYS A 43 -39.06 -1.27 12.36
CA LYS A 43 -38.08 -2.16 13.00
C LYS A 43 -36.68 -1.66 12.67
N LEU A 44 -35.84 -1.44 13.71
CA LEU A 44 -34.43 -1.14 13.58
C LEU A 44 -33.62 -2.34 14.01
N LYS A 45 -32.72 -2.82 13.14
CA LYS A 45 -31.74 -3.84 13.48
C LYS A 45 -30.34 -3.26 13.37
N TYR A 46 -29.55 -3.37 14.42
CA TYR A 46 -28.17 -2.88 14.42
C TYR A 46 -27.25 -3.80 15.21
N ASN A 47 -26.02 -3.92 14.75
CA ASN A 47 -24.92 -4.62 15.40
C ASN A 47 -23.81 -3.62 15.81
N VAL A 48 -24.13 -2.32 15.76
CA VAL A 48 -23.23 -1.26 16.24
C VAL A 48 -23.39 -1.12 17.75
N ASP A 49 -22.29 -0.88 18.42
CA ASP A 49 -22.33 -0.61 19.85
C ASP A 49 -22.84 0.82 20.08
N THR A 50 -23.95 0.95 20.78
CA THR A 50 -24.54 2.23 21.15
C THR A 50 -24.31 2.57 22.63
N THR A 51 -23.56 1.72 23.36
CA THR A 51 -23.30 1.89 24.79
C THR A 51 -22.52 3.18 25.03
N GLY A 52 -23.01 4.01 25.91
CA GLY A 52 -22.37 5.29 26.28
C GLY A 52 -22.45 6.39 25.23
N LEU A 53 -22.99 6.12 24.02
CA LEU A 53 -23.19 7.15 23.00
C LEU A 53 -24.34 8.08 23.41
N LYS A 54 -24.07 9.39 23.41
CA LYS A 54 -25.03 10.44 23.76
C LYS A 54 -25.24 11.39 22.58
N LEU A 55 -26.49 11.58 22.19
CA LEU A 55 -26.88 12.43 21.07
C LEU A 55 -27.32 13.79 21.58
N ALA A 56 -26.58 14.82 21.26
CA ALA A 56 -26.92 16.20 21.55
C ALA A 56 -28.10 16.68 20.67
N TYR A 57 -28.97 17.48 21.23
CA TYR A 57 -30.17 18.01 20.55
C TYR A 57 -31.07 16.90 19.96
N ALA A 58 -31.20 15.78 20.66
CA ALA A 58 -31.80 14.55 20.15
C ALA A 58 -33.19 14.76 19.54
N ASP A 59 -34.09 15.45 20.27
CA ASP A 59 -35.46 15.65 19.83
C ASP A 59 -35.56 16.61 18.63
N PHE A 60 -34.63 17.55 18.49
CA PHE A 60 -34.55 18.46 17.35
C PHE A 60 -34.04 17.81 16.06
N ARG A 61 -33.50 16.61 16.13
CA ARG A 61 -33.06 15.86 14.96
C ARG A 61 -34.18 15.03 14.34
N ILE A 62 -35.30 14.87 15.04
CA ILE A 62 -36.44 14.10 14.54
C ILE A 62 -37.23 14.96 13.52
N ARG A 63 -37.45 14.38 12.35
CA ARG A 63 -38.32 14.95 11.30
C ARG A 63 -39.60 14.14 11.28
N PRO A 64 -40.73 14.68 11.87
CA PRO A 64 -41.94 13.88 12.05
C PRO A 64 -42.59 13.40 10.75
N TYR A 65 -42.16 13.93 9.61
CA TYR A 65 -42.66 13.63 8.29
C TYR A 65 -41.74 12.65 7.49
N SER A 66 -40.54 12.32 8.02
CA SER A 66 -39.55 11.46 7.29
C SER A 66 -38.71 10.63 8.25
N ILE A 67 -38.87 9.32 8.17
CA ILE A 67 -38.02 8.36 8.91
C ILE A 67 -36.58 8.37 8.40
N GLU A 68 -36.38 8.49 7.09
CA GLU A 68 -35.08 8.49 6.46
C GLU A 68 -34.23 9.70 6.91
N GLU A 69 -34.83 10.92 6.86
CA GLU A 69 -34.14 12.12 7.34
C GLU A 69 -33.86 12.03 8.85
N THR A 70 -34.84 11.54 9.62
CA THR A 70 -34.66 11.33 11.06
C THR A 70 -33.49 10.42 11.37
N LEU A 71 -33.43 9.24 10.74
CA LEU A 71 -32.35 8.31 10.95
C LEU A 71 -31.00 8.87 10.51
N ASN A 72 -30.95 9.55 9.36
CA ASN A 72 -29.69 10.19 8.91
C ASN A 72 -29.22 11.26 9.91
N ASN A 73 -30.13 12.13 10.40
CA ASN A 73 -29.77 13.18 11.36
C ASN A 73 -29.29 12.62 12.72
N ILE A 74 -29.84 11.49 13.15
CA ILE A 74 -29.53 10.85 14.44
C ILE A 74 -28.21 10.07 14.34
N LEU A 75 -27.96 9.40 13.22
CA LEU A 75 -26.88 8.43 13.05
C LEU A 75 -25.58 9.06 12.57
N ALA A 76 -25.65 10.11 11.73
CA ALA A 76 -24.48 10.77 11.16
C ALA A 76 -23.44 11.25 12.19
N PRO A 77 -23.80 11.78 13.37
CA PRO A 77 -22.80 12.19 14.37
C PRO A 77 -21.94 11.06 14.93
N PHE A 78 -22.32 9.80 14.68
CA PHE A 78 -21.61 8.60 15.15
C PHE A 78 -21.01 7.78 14.02
N ASP A 79 -20.95 8.34 12.82
CA ASP A 79 -20.53 7.62 11.61
C ASP A 79 -21.35 6.34 11.38
N PHE A 80 -22.65 6.40 11.60
CA PHE A 80 -23.60 5.35 11.27
C PHE A 80 -24.51 5.78 10.12
N LYS A 81 -25.03 4.81 9.37
CA LYS A 81 -26.00 5.02 8.28
C LYS A 81 -27.18 4.08 8.38
N PRO A 82 -28.41 4.54 8.04
CA PRO A 82 -29.54 3.64 7.85
C PRO A 82 -29.46 2.98 6.47
N VAL A 83 -29.76 1.69 6.40
CA VAL A 83 -29.90 0.94 5.16
C VAL A 83 -31.31 0.38 5.10
N LYS A 84 -32.16 1.00 4.27
CA LYS A 84 -33.55 0.59 4.08
C LYS A 84 -33.59 -0.84 3.51
N GLN A 85 -34.37 -1.70 4.14
CA GLN A 85 -34.64 -3.06 3.66
C GLN A 85 -36.04 -3.13 3.03
N ASN A 86 -37.00 -2.43 3.65
CA ASN A 86 -38.35 -2.15 3.16
C ASN A 86 -38.93 -0.96 3.95
N ASP A 87 -40.20 -0.58 3.72
CA ASP A 87 -40.79 0.62 4.32
C ASP A 87 -40.90 0.57 5.83
N ARG A 88 -40.78 -0.60 6.45
CA ARG A 88 -40.89 -0.76 7.91
C ARG A 88 -39.68 -1.42 8.53
N TYR A 89 -38.55 -1.58 7.76
CA TYR A 89 -37.38 -2.24 8.28
C TYR A 89 -36.11 -1.59 7.80
N TYR A 90 -35.28 -1.16 8.73
CA TYR A 90 -33.99 -0.54 8.50
C TYR A 90 -32.87 -1.29 9.25
N LYS A 91 -31.74 -1.47 8.60
CA LYS A 91 -30.48 -1.88 9.25
C LYS A 91 -29.63 -0.67 9.50
N ILE A 92 -29.11 -0.51 10.73
CA ILE A 92 -28.10 0.50 11.04
C ILE A 92 -26.73 -0.15 10.89
N LYS A 93 -25.88 0.47 10.10
CA LYS A 93 -24.51 0.02 9.81
C LYS A 93 -23.52 1.16 10.04
N PRO A 94 -22.22 0.86 10.25
CA PRO A 94 -21.18 1.89 10.14
C PRO A 94 -21.30 2.63 8.81
N TYR A 95 -21.04 3.93 8.83
CA TYR A 95 -20.95 4.72 7.61
C TYR A 95 -19.60 4.44 6.96
N GLU A 96 -19.64 3.93 5.75
CA GLU A 96 -18.45 3.82 4.92
C GLU A 96 -18.39 5.06 4.03
N TYR A 97 -17.36 5.87 4.22
CA TYR A 97 -17.11 6.99 3.33
C TYR A 97 -16.95 6.48 1.90
N PRO A 98 -17.60 7.10 0.92
CA PRO A 98 -17.46 6.64 -0.46
C PRO A 98 -16.01 6.72 -0.88
N ARG A 99 -15.46 5.58 -1.29
CA ARG A 99 -14.14 5.56 -1.92
C ARG A 99 -14.22 6.31 -3.24
N ARG A 100 -13.08 6.85 -3.69
CA ARG A 100 -12.98 7.42 -5.04
C ARG A 100 -13.47 6.41 -6.06
N GLN A 101 -14.07 6.91 -7.13
CA GLN A 101 -14.52 6.13 -8.28
C GLN A 101 -13.62 6.42 -9.49
N ALA A 102 -13.79 5.67 -10.57
CA ALA A 102 -13.00 5.86 -11.80
C ALA A 102 -13.03 7.31 -12.31
N ASP A 103 -14.19 7.97 -12.28
CA ASP A 103 -14.35 9.38 -12.67
C ASP A 103 -13.55 10.33 -11.77
N ASP A 104 -13.37 10.01 -10.51
CA ASP A 104 -12.54 10.80 -9.60
C ASP A 104 -11.06 10.64 -9.93
N GLY A 105 -10.66 9.46 -10.41
CA GLY A 105 -9.32 9.21 -10.94
C GLY A 105 -9.03 10.07 -12.17
N VAL A 106 -9.97 10.16 -13.10
CA VAL A 106 -9.84 11.04 -14.28
C VAL A 106 -9.68 12.51 -13.87
N LYS A 107 -10.50 12.99 -12.94
CA LYS A 107 -10.39 14.36 -12.40
C LYS A 107 -9.04 14.60 -11.74
N LEU A 108 -8.55 13.63 -10.97
CA LEU A 108 -7.26 13.73 -10.28
C LEU A 108 -6.10 13.77 -11.29
N ILE A 109 -6.09 12.89 -12.29
CA ILE A 109 -5.06 12.89 -13.35
C ILE A 109 -5.06 14.20 -14.14
N ASN A 110 -6.23 14.75 -14.46
CA ASN A 110 -6.34 16.04 -15.14
C ASN A 110 -5.80 17.18 -14.28
N TRP A 111 -6.12 17.18 -12.99
CA TRP A 111 -5.58 18.17 -12.05
C TRP A 111 -4.07 18.05 -11.92
N LEU A 112 -3.53 16.85 -11.68
CA LEU A 112 -2.09 16.60 -11.63
C LEU A 112 -1.39 17.05 -12.92
N SER A 113 -1.99 16.76 -14.07
CA SER A 113 -1.45 17.18 -15.38
C SER A 113 -1.38 18.68 -15.58
N SER A 114 -2.18 19.45 -14.84
CA SER A 114 -2.15 20.92 -14.88
C SER A 114 -1.04 21.54 -14.03
N LEU A 115 -0.41 20.78 -13.14
CA LEU A 115 0.61 21.30 -12.21
C LEU A 115 1.99 21.46 -12.86
N TYR A 116 2.24 20.77 -13.97
CA TYR A 116 3.52 20.78 -14.68
C TYR A 116 3.33 20.46 -16.17
N ASN A 117 4.13 21.05 -17.01
CA ASN A 117 4.01 20.96 -18.46
C ASN A 117 5.31 20.64 -19.19
N ASP A 118 6.43 20.58 -18.46
CA ASP A 118 7.75 20.26 -18.98
C ASP A 118 8.59 19.50 -17.97
N ARG A 119 9.78 19.08 -18.39
CA ARG A 119 10.71 18.32 -17.57
C ARG A 119 11.12 19.08 -16.30
N SER A 120 11.36 20.39 -16.39
CA SER A 120 11.86 21.19 -15.25
C SER A 120 10.81 21.27 -14.13
N SER A 121 9.57 21.61 -14.49
CA SER A 121 8.46 21.68 -13.54
C SER A 121 8.10 20.29 -12.98
N TRP A 122 8.23 19.23 -13.78
CA TRP A 122 8.08 17.86 -13.31
C TRP A 122 9.15 17.43 -12.30
N GLU A 123 10.44 17.74 -12.56
CA GLU A 123 11.52 17.39 -11.61
C GLU A 123 11.33 18.10 -10.26
N ALA A 124 10.92 19.38 -10.27
CA ALA A 124 10.60 20.09 -9.03
C ALA A 124 9.44 19.44 -8.26
N ARG A 125 8.40 18.97 -8.97
CA ARG A 125 7.28 18.22 -8.41
C ARG A 125 7.74 16.89 -7.81
N LYS A 126 8.54 16.14 -8.55
CA LYS A 126 9.11 14.84 -8.16
C LYS A 126 9.96 14.94 -6.89
N ASP A 127 10.80 15.99 -6.77
CA ASP A 127 11.61 16.24 -5.58
C ASP A 127 10.74 16.53 -4.35
N SER A 128 9.67 17.29 -4.53
CA SER A 128 8.70 17.56 -3.46
C SER A 128 7.98 16.30 -3.01
N LEU A 129 7.48 15.50 -3.97
CA LEU A 129 6.83 14.21 -3.69
C LEU A 129 7.75 13.27 -2.91
N ARG A 130 8.99 13.08 -3.39
CA ARG A 130 9.96 12.19 -2.73
C ARG A 130 10.24 12.64 -1.30
N ARG A 131 10.52 13.90 -1.10
CA ARG A 131 10.80 14.47 0.23
C ARG A 131 9.63 14.24 1.18
N GLU A 132 8.41 14.56 0.75
CA GLU A 132 7.24 14.48 1.61
C GLU A 132 6.79 13.04 1.85
N VAL A 133 6.86 12.15 0.86
CA VAL A 133 6.61 10.71 1.05
C VAL A 133 7.59 10.12 2.07
N ARG A 134 8.90 10.42 1.96
CA ARG A 134 9.89 9.98 2.94
C ARG A 134 9.62 10.53 4.34
N GLN A 135 9.20 11.79 4.44
CA GLN A 135 8.84 12.44 5.71
C GLN A 135 7.60 11.81 6.34
N LEU A 136 6.53 11.57 5.55
CA LEU A 136 5.28 10.96 6.03
C LEU A 136 5.49 9.52 6.52
N LEU A 137 6.38 8.78 5.88
CA LEU A 137 6.76 7.43 6.30
C LEU A 137 7.83 7.41 7.41
N GLY A 138 8.45 8.53 7.73
CA GLY A 138 9.54 8.58 8.72
C GLY A 138 10.81 7.83 8.32
N ILE A 139 11.02 7.56 7.03
CA ILE A 139 12.10 6.68 6.53
C ILE A 139 13.48 7.20 6.94
N ASP A 140 13.71 8.49 6.86
CA ASP A 140 15.03 9.10 7.16
C ASP A 140 15.39 9.02 8.64
N GLN A 141 14.38 8.97 9.52
CA GLN A 141 14.56 8.77 10.97
C GLN A 141 14.76 7.29 11.32
N LEU A 142 14.11 6.37 10.61
CA LEU A 142 14.10 4.95 10.94
C LEU A 142 15.30 4.19 10.36
N LEU A 143 15.77 4.52 9.16
CA LEU A 143 16.89 3.83 8.52
C LEU A 143 18.18 3.81 9.37
N PRO A 144 18.60 4.91 10.02
CA PRO A 144 19.79 4.91 10.88
C PRO A 144 19.65 4.03 12.12
N LEU A 145 18.41 3.73 12.55
CA LEU A 145 18.12 2.91 13.73
C LEU A 145 18.08 1.41 13.40
N CYS A 146 18.15 1.04 12.12
CA CYS A 146 18.14 -0.35 11.70
C CYS A 146 19.44 -1.06 12.11
N ALA A 147 19.30 -2.29 12.55
CA ALA A 147 20.44 -3.14 12.89
C ALA A 147 21.39 -3.33 11.70
N GLN A 148 22.68 -3.36 11.95
CA GLN A 148 23.73 -3.56 10.94
C GLN A 148 24.26 -5.01 10.93
N GLU A 149 23.64 -5.90 11.70
CA GLU A 149 23.97 -7.33 11.73
C GLU A 149 23.66 -7.97 10.39
N ALA A 150 24.56 -8.87 9.94
CA ALA A 150 24.34 -9.65 8.73
C ALA A 150 23.11 -10.57 8.89
N PRO A 151 22.35 -10.81 7.80
CA PRO A 151 21.25 -11.75 7.83
C PRO A 151 21.70 -13.15 8.27
N ARG A 152 20.85 -13.82 9.03
CA ARG A 152 20.99 -15.26 9.26
C ARG A 152 20.41 -16.01 8.07
N TYR A 153 21.11 -17.06 7.63
CA TYR A 153 20.70 -17.85 6.48
C TYR A 153 20.47 -19.31 6.87
N THR A 154 19.48 -19.95 6.25
CA THR A 154 19.31 -21.41 6.28
C THR A 154 20.28 -22.09 5.32
N LYS A 155 20.30 -23.44 5.31
CA LYS A 155 21.02 -24.21 4.30
C LYS A 155 20.47 -23.94 2.91
N ILE A 156 21.36 -23.90 1.90
CA ILE A 156 20.97 -23.79 0.50
C ILE A 156 20.36 -25.11 0.05
N ARG A 157 19.19 -25.06 -0.55
CA ARG A 157 18.53 -26.17 -1.24
C ARG A 157 18.66 -25.96 -2.74
N LYS A 158 19.03 -27.00 -3.49
CA LYS A 158 19.26 -26.93 -4.94
C LYS A 158 18.19 -27.69 -5.69
N PHE A 159 17.74 -27.10 -6.78
CA PHE A 159 16.69 -27.61 -7.67
C PHE A 159 17.16 -27.59 -9.14
N ASP A 160 16.26 -27.85 -10.08
CA ASP A 160 16.55 -27.81 -11.51
C ASP A 160 16.89 -26.39 -11.99
N GLY A 161 18.18 -26.08 -12.08
CA GLY A 161 18.70 -24.81 -12.57
C GLY A 161 18.74 -23.65 -11.56
N TYR A 162 18.22 -23.82 -10.33
CA TYR A 162 18.22 -22.78 -9.31
C TYR A 162 18.41 -23.34 -7.89
N SER A 163 18.56 -22.45 -6.93
CA SER A 163 18.61 -22.78 -5.50
C SER A 163 17.71 -21.86 -4.71
N VAL A 164 17.30 -22.32 -3.52
CA VAL A 164 16.53 -21.53 -2.53
C VAL A 164 17.30 -21.50 -1.23
N GLN A 165 17.37 -20.31 -0.63
CA GLN A 165 17.94 -20.09 0.70
C GLN A 165 17.08 -19.09 1.44
N ASN A 166 16.58 -19.46 2.63
CA ASN A 166 15.81 -18.52 3.43
C ASN A 166 16.76 -17.65 4.27
N PHE A 167 16.27 -16.47 4.66
CA PHE A 167 17.02 -15.53 5.48
C PHE A 167 16.13 -14.86 6.52
N CYS A 168 16.73 -14.40 7.62
CA CYS A 168 16.15 -13.45 8.56
C CYS A 168 17.09 -12.28 8.74
N LEU A 169 16.61 -11.08 8.49
CA LEU A 169 17.33 -9.82 8.62
C LEU A 169 16.72 -9.00 9.75
N LYS A 170 17.52 -8.59 10.73
CA LYS A 170 17.09 -7.62 11.74
C LYS A 170 16.94 -6.24 11.13
N THR A 171 15.89 -5.55 11.49
CA THR A 171 15.56 -4.20 11.06
C THR A 171 15.49 -3.24 12.25
N VAL A 172 14.54 -2.31 12.27
CA VAL A 172 14.40 -1.32 13.35
C VAL A 172 13.83 -1.96 14.61
N ASN A 173 14.20 -1.43 15.79
CA ASN A 173 13.68 -1.84 17.10
C ASN A 173 13.82 -3.35 17.42
N GLY A 174 14.77 -4.03 16.78
CA GLY A 174 14.98 -5.46 16.94
C GLY A 174 14.02 -6.36 16.16
N HIS A 175 13.10 -5.79 15.41
CA HIS A 175 12.21 -6.55 14.52
C HIS A 175 13.00 -7.29 13.44
N THR A 176 12.42 -8.37 12.95
CA THR A 176 13.06 -9.24 11.97
C THR A 176 12.15 -9.42 10.75
N VAL A 177 12.68 -9.15 9.57
CA VAL A 177 12.04 -9.56 8.32
C VAL A 177 12.64 -10.87 7.85
N CYS A 178 11.79 -11.86 7.58
CA CYS A 178 12.17 -13.14 7.00
C CYS A 178 11.75 -13.23 5.53
N GLY A 179 12.51 -13.98 4.74
CA GLY A 179 12.26 -14.12 3.32
C GLY A 179 13.03 -15.28 2.70
N SER A 180 12.92 -15.40 1.37
CA SER A 180 13.57 -16.43 0.59
C SER A 180 14.31 -15.82 -0.60
N ILE A 181 15.52 -16.32 -0.85
CA ILE A 181 16.36 -15.98 -1.98
C ILE A 181 16.33 -17.14 -2.96
N TYR A 182 15.86 -16.88 -4.16
CA TYR A 182 15.93 -17.78 -5.31
C TYR A 182 17.09 -17.34 -6.19
N ALA A 183 18.08 -18.19 -6.42
CA ALA A 183 19.29 -17.81 -7.15
C ALA A 183 19.65 -18.84 -8.21
N PRO A 184 20.17 -18.43 -9.39
CA PRO A 184 20.64 -19.35 -10.40
C PRO A 184 21.82 -20.19 -9.90
N LEU A 185 22.00 -21.40 -10.45
CA LEU A 185 23.18 -22.25 -10.18
C LEU A 185 24.38 -21.89 -11.05
N SER A 186 24.20 -21.08 -12.08
CA SER A 186 25.25 -20.59 -12.95
C SER A 186 26.21 -19.65 -12.20
N LYS A 187 27.48 -19.65 -12.61
CA LYS A 187 28.47 -18.73 -12.04
C LYS A 187 28.38 -17.35 -12.68
N GLY A 188 28.82 -16.34 -11.96
CA GLY A 188 28.90 -14.98 -12.46
C GLY A 188 28.02 -14.01 -11.67
N LYS A 189 27.84 -12.81 -12.23
CA LYS A 189 26.94 -11.79 -11.69
C LYS A 189 25.59 -11.85 -12.39
N HIS A 190 24.53 -11.78 -11.60
CA HIS A 190 23.14 -11.92 -12.01
C HIS A 190 22.34 -10.67 -11.69
N PRO A 191 21.34 -10.31 -12.51
CA PRO A 191 20.37 -9.29 -12.11
C PRO A 191 19.72 -9.65 -10.78
N LEU A 192 19.42 -8.63 -9.97
CA LEU A 192 18.64 -8.76 -8.73
C LEU A 192 17.20 -8.30 -8.98
N ILE A 193 16.22 -9.06 -8.52
CA ILE A 193 14.81 -8.66 -8.55
C ILE A 193 14.23 -8.78 -7.13
N ILE A 194 13.85 -7.66 -6.54
CA ILE A 194 13.11 -7.64 -5.28
C ILE A 194 11.64 -7.88 -5.60
N CYS A 195 11.02 -8.85 -4.93
CA CYS A 195 9.69 -9.37 -5.26
C CYS A 195 8.73 -9.24 -4.08
N PRO A 196 8.29 -8.01 -3.71
CA PRO A 196 7.34 -7.85 -2.62
C PRO A 196 6.05 -8.62 -2.89
N ASN A 197 5.48 -9.21 -1.82
CA ASN A 197 4.26 -9.99 -1.91
C ASN A 197 3.01 -9.09 -1.91
N GLY A 198 1.99 -9.52 -2.65
CA GLY A 198 0.62 -9.05 -2.48
C GLY A 198 -0.16 -9.98 -1.53
N HIS A 199 -1.44 -9.67 -1.34
CA HIS A 199 -2.36 -10.44 -0.49
C HIS A 199 -2.90 -11.69 -1.20
N PHE A 200 -2.11 -12.28 -2.09
CA PHE A 200 -2.50 -13.50 -2.79
C PHE A 200 -2.19 -14.72 -1.92
N THR A 201 -3.21 -15.55 -1.73
CA THR A 201 -3.08 -16.85 -1.05
C THR A 201 -2.26 -16.79 0.26
N ASN A 202 -1.14 -17.50 0.33
CA ASN A 202 -0.31 -17.64 1.52
C ASN A 202 1.02 -16.86 1.42
N GLY A 203 1.00 -15.65 0.83
CA GLY A 203 2.21 -14.80 0.70
C GLY A 203 3.35 -15.52 -0.01
N ARG A 204 4.56 -15.46 0.55
CA ARG A 204 5.76 -16.10 -0.05
C ARG A 204 5.70 -17.62 -0.10
N TYR A 205 4.86 -18.26 0.70
CA TYR A 205 4.66 -19.71 0.68
C TYR A 205 3.74 -20.18 -0.46
N GLY A 206 3.01 -19.24 -1.07
CA GLY A 206 2.04 -19.54 -2.14
C GLY A 206 2.70 -20.08 -3.40
N THR A 207 2.04 -21.07 -4.04
CA THR A 207 2.51 -21.70 -5.27
C THR A 207 2.86 -20.70 -6.37
N VAL A 208 2.00 -19.70 -6.59
CA VAL A 208 2.18 -18.67 -7.62
C VAL A 208 3.45 -17.86 -7.40
N GLN A 209 3.75 -17.54 -6.15
CA GLN A 209 4.96 -16.78 -5.78
C GLN A 209 6.20 -17.63 -6.04
N GLN A 210 6.22 -18.87 -5.55
CA GLN A 210 7.34 -19.79 -5.76
C GLN A 210 7.59 -20.08 -7.25
N GLN A 211 6.53 -20.31 -8.05
CA GLN A 211 6.63 -20.49 -9.49
C GLN A 211 7.30 -19.30 -10.16
N ARG A 212 6.84 -18.09 -9.85
CA ARG A 212 7.39 -16.87 -10.43
C ARG A 212 8.87 -16.70 -10.11
N LEU A 213 9.25 -16.80 -8.84
CA LEU A 213 10.62 -16.59 -8.41
C LEU A 213 11.56 -17.72 -8.90
N GLY A 214 11.10 -18.96 -8.80
CA GLY A 214 11.86 -20.12 -9.29
C GLY A 214 12.12 -20.03 -10.80
N THR A 215 11.12 -19.60 -11.58
CA THR A 215 11.28 -19.41 -13.03
C THR A 215 12.26 -18.29 -13.35
N LEU A 216 12.14 -17.13 -12.72
CA LEU A 216 13.08 -16.02 -12.90
C LEU A 216 14.50 -16.42 -12.50
N ALA A 217 14.66 -17.22 -11.43
CA ALA A 217 15.97 -17.71 -11.01
C ALA A 217 16.55 -18.73 -11.99
N ARG A 218 15.74 -19.63 -12.55
CA ARG A 218 16.16 -20.53 -13.63
C ARG A 218 16.62 -19.76 -14.87
N MET A 219 15.97 -18.66 -15.17
CA MET A 219 16.30 -17.77 -16.29
C MET A 219 17.51 -16.88 -16.03
N GLY A 220 18.06 -16.87 -14.81
CA GLY A 220 19.34 -16.23 -14.50
C GLY A 220 19.26 -15.03 -13.56
N ALA A 221 18.15 -14.73 -12.90
CA ALA A 221 18.03 -13.65 -11.92
C ALA A 221 18.19 -14.15 -10.47
N VAL A 222 18.77 -13.35 -9.59
CA VAL A 222 18.60 -13.49 -8.14
C VAL A 222 17.31 -12.82 -7.75
N CYS A 223 16.35 -13.57 -7.23
CA CYS A 223 15.04 -13.05 -6.81
C CYS A 223 14.88 -13.17 -5.30
N VAL A 224 14.29 -12.16 -4.69
CA VAL A 224 14.10 -12.12 -3.23
C VAL A 224 12.66 -11.73 -2.91
N ASP A 225 11.98 -12.57 -2.16
CA ASP A 225 10.72 -12.23 -1.53
C ASP A 225 10.86 -12.19 -0.01
N TYR A 226 9.84 -11.62 0.65
CA TYR A 226 9.84 -11.46 2.10
C TYR A 226 8.40 -11.37 2.63
N ASP A 227 8.27 -11.68 3.92
CA ASP A 227 6.98 -11.63 4.59
C ASP A 227 6.45 -10.19 4.66
N LEU A 228 5.16 -10.04 4.42
CA LEU A 228 4.44 -8.82 4.76
C LEU A 228 4.43 -8.64 6.28
N TRP A 229 4.41 -7.39 6.74
CA TRP A 229 4.27 -7.08 8.16
C TRP A 229 2.97 -7.68 8.72
N GLY A 230 3.09 -8.49 9.76
CA GLY A 230 1.97 -9.25 10.35
C GLY A 230 1.51 -10.48 9.55
N TRP A 231 2.30 -10.94 8.55
CA TRP A 231 2.07 -12.19 7.81
C TRP A 231 3.27 -13.12 7.93
N GLY A 232 3.07 -14.42 7.62
CA GLY A 232 4.13 -15.42 7.69
C GLY A 232 4.83 -15.39 9.05
N GLU A 233 6.16 -15.45 9.05
CA GLU A 233 6.96 -15.40 10.30
C GLU A 233 6.96 -14.02 10.97
N SER A 234 6.55 -12.95 10.26
CA SER A 234 6.34 -11.64 10.89
C SER A 234 5.14 -11.67 11.85
N ALA A 235 4.10 -12.45 11.53
CA ALA A 235 2.94 -12.61 12.41
C ALA A 235 3.27 -13.27 13.74
N ASP A 236 4.29 -14.15 13.78
CA ASP A 236 4.75 -14.78 15.01
C ASP A 236 5.43 -13.78 15.96
N GLU A 237 5.93 -12.66 15.42
CA GLU A 237 6.60 -11.62 16.18
C GLU A 237 5.65 -10.49 16.61
N VAL A 238 4.84 -9.98 15.69
CA VAL A 238 4.06 -8.76 15.92
C VAL A 238 2.55 -9.00 15.98
N GLY A 239 2.09 -10.23 15.74
CA GLY A 239 0.67 -10.57 15.62
C GLY A 239 0.09 -10.23 14.24
N LYS A 240 -0.99 -10.92 13.86
CA LYS A 240 -1.67 -10.71 12.55
C LYS A 240 -2.35 -9.34 12.46
N GLU A 241 -2.79 -8.81 13.58
CA GLU A 241 -3.47 -7.51 13.68
C GLU A 241 -2.55 -6.35 13.31
N ALA A 242 -1.23 -6.51 13.47
CA ALA A 242 -0.24 -5.50 13.08
C ALA A 242 -0.32 -5.16 11.58
N HIS A 243 -0.78 -6.09 10.75
CA HIS A 243 -0.99 -5.86 9.33
C HIS A 243 -2.08 -4.80 9.03
N GLN A 244 -3.04 -4.66 9.93
CA GLN A 244 -4.16 -3.72 9.80
C GLN A 244 -3.87 -2.35 10.42
N THR A 245 -2.60 -2.02 10.63
CA THR A 245 -2.16 -0.74 11.19
C THR A 245 -1.40 0.09 10.16
N ALA A 246 -1.34 1.41 10.38
CA ALA A 246 -0.54 2.31 9.55
C ALA A 246 0.97 1.98 9.62
N GLU A 247 1.42 1.40 10.74
CA GLU A 247 2.81 0.94 10.90
C GLU A 247 3.20 -0.10 9.84
N ALA A 248 2.27 -0.96 9.43
CA ALA A 248 2.53 -1.95 8.38
C ALA A 248 3.03 -1.30 7.08
N HIS A 249 2.46 -0.15 6.68
CA HIS A 249 2.88 0.60 5.50
C HIS A 249 4.34 1.05 5.62
N VAL A 250 4.71 1.59 6.79
CA VAL A 250 6.07 2.04 7.08
C VAL A 250 7.05 0.87 7.10
N MET A 251 6.70 -0.20 7.83
CA MET A 251 7.59 -1.34 8.03
C MET A 251 7.85 -2.12 6.75
N GLN A 252 6.85 -2.27 5.88
CA GLN A 252 7.04 -2.92 4.57
C GLN A 252 7.99 -2.13 3.67
N ALA A 253 7.86 -0.80 3.62
CA ALA A 253 8.76 0.06 2.87
C ALA A 253 10.20 -0.02 3.43
N LEU A 254 10.35 0.09 4.75
CA LEU A 254 11.64 -0.02 5.45
C LEU A 254 12.31 -1.37 5.20
N ASN A 255 11.56 -2.46 5.34
CA ASN A 255 12.05 -3.82 5.12
C ASN A 255 12.54 -4.02 3.67
N GLY A 256 11.81 -3.50 2.67
CA GLY A 256 12.22 -3.54 1.27
C GLY A 256 13.55 -2.84 1.02
N ILE A 257 13.75 -1.63 1.59
CA ILE A 257 15.02 -0.88 1.50
C ILE A 257 16.15 -1.67 2.18
N ARG A 258 15.93 -2.20 3.38
CA ARG A 258 16.95 -2.95 4.13
C ARG A 258 17.36 -4.26 3.43
N ILE A 259 16.39 -4.95 2.82
CA ILE A 259 16.69 -6.14 2.01
C ILE A 259 17.55 -5.75 0.81
N LEU A 260 17.22 -4.68 0.11
CA LEU A 260 18.04 -4.20 -1.00
C LEU A 260 19.48 -3.86 -0.54
N ASP A 261 19.65 -3.18 0.61
CA ASP A 261 20.97 -2.85 1.17
C ASP A 261 21.87 -4.08 1.33
N TRP A 262 21.30 -5.21 1.75
CA TRP A 262 22.03 -6.44 1.94
C TRP A 262 22.22 -7.23 0.64
N MET A 263 21.22 -7.25 -0.23
CA MET A 263 21.28 -8.04 -1.45
C MET A 263 22.30 -7.49 -2.47
N ILE A 264 22.44 -6.17 -2.57
CA ILE A 264 23.45 -5.56 -3.48
C ILE A 264 24.91 -5.81 -3.04
N GLN A 265 25.14 -6.24 -1.81
CA GLN A 265 26.49 -6.60 -1.31
C GLN A 265 26.91 -8.03 -1.70
N ARG A 266 25.97 -8.84 -2.21
CA ARG A 266 26.30 -10.20 -2.65
C ARG A 266 27.22 -10.19 -3.86
N LYS A 267 28.21 -11.08 -3.85
CA LYS A 267 29.23 -11.16 -4.92
C LYS A 267 28.63 -11.62 -6.25
N ASP A 268 27.53 -12.36 -6.21
CA ASP A 268 26.81 -12.89 -7.36
C ASP A 268 25.72 -11.94 -7.92
N VAL A 269 25.60 -10.72 -7.38
CA VAL A 269 24.63 -9.71 -7.84
C VAL A 269 25.29 -8.66 -8.74
N ASP A 270 24.63 -8.38 -9.85
CA ASP A 270 24.94 -7.26 -10.73
C ASP A 270 24.16 -6.01 -10.28
N THR A 271 24.84 -5.09 -9.66
CA THR A 271 24.25 -3.85 -9.13
C THR A 271 23.81 -2.85 -10.20
N GLN A 272 24.09 -3.10 -11.48
CA GLN A 272 23.61 -2.29 -12.60
C GLN A 272 22.25 -2.80 -13.13
N ARG A 273 21.81 -3.98 -12.72
CA ARG A 273 20.54 -4.59 -13.11
C ARG A 273 19.75 -4.99 -11.86
N VAL A 274 19.07 -4.01 -11.28
CA VAL A 274 18.27 -4.16 -10.05
C VAL A 274 16.80 -3.84 -10.35
N GLY A 275 15.98 -4.87 -10.34
CA GLY A 275 14.55 -4.78 -10.61
C GLY A 275 13.69 -4.87 -9.36
N VAL A 276 12.45 -4.44 -9.48
CA VAL A 276 11.40 -4.67 -8.49
C VAL A 276 10.10 -5.08 -9.19
N ASN A 277 9.45 -6.14 -8.68
CA ASN A 277 8.23 -6.68 -9.27
C ASN A 277 7.32 -7.28 -8.19
N GLY A 278 6.09 -6.84 -8.14
CA GLY A 278 5.05 -7.39 -7.28
C GLY A 278 3.66 -7.16 -7.82
N GLY A 279 2.68 -7.91 -7.31
CA GLY A 279 1.27 -7.78 -7.69
C GLY A 279 0.40 -7.32 -6.52
N SER A 280 -0.69 -6.59 -6.83
CA SER A 280 -1.61 -6.06 -5.81
C SER A 280 -0.86 -5.21 -4.78
N GLY A 281 -0.95 -5.51 -3.49
CA GLY A 281 -0.13 -4.85 -2.45
C GLY A 281 1.37 -4.89 -2.74
N GLY A 282 1.87 -5.98 -3.35
CA GLY A 282 3.26 -6.04 -3.83
C GLY A 282 3.54 -5.09 -4.99
N GLY A 283 2.54 -4.81 -5.83
CA GLY A 283 2.65 -3.80 -6.89
C GLY A 283 2.65 -2.38 -6.33
N THR A 284 1.85 -2.11 -5.31
CA THR A 284 1.90 -0.84 -4.56
C THR A 284 3.28 -0.65 -3.92
N GLN A 285 3.84 -1.70 -3.29
CA GLN A 285 5.22 -1.67 -2.78
C GLN A 285 6.26 -1.49 -3.89
N THR A 286 6.04 -2.10 -5.07
CA THR A 286 6.91 -1.90 -6.23
C THR A 286 7.02 -0.42 -6.58
N VAL A 287 5.91 0.29 -6.69
CA VAL A 287 5.88 1.74 -6.92
C VAL A 287 6.56 2.49 -5.78
N LEU A 288 6.17 2.22 -4.54
CA LEU A 288 6.70 2.93 -3.37
C LEU A 288 8.21 2.79 -3.22
N LEU A 289 8.74 1.58 -3.41
CA LEU A 289 10.19 1.34 -3.33
C LEU A 289 10.96 2.11 -4.40
N THR A 290 10.40 2.29 -5.61
CA THR A 290 11.04 3.12 -6.65
C THR A 290 11.02 4.62 -6.36
N VAL A 291 10.05 5.09 -5.57
CA VAL A 291 10.01 6.47 -5.05
C VAL A 291 11.08 6.70 -3.99
N LEU A 292 11.29 5.70 -3.12
CA LEU A 292 12.16 5.80 -1.94
C LEU A 292 13.63 5.52 -2.24
N ASP A 293 13.94 4.78 -3.32
CA ASP A 293 15.28 4.26 -3.58
C ASP A 293 15.62 4.30 -5.07
N ASP A 294 16.65 5.07 -5.42
CA ASP A 294 17.09 5.26 -6.80
C ASP A 294 17.96 4.12 -7.36
N ARG A 295 18.29 3.12 -6.57
CA ARG A 295 19.10 1.97 -7.01
C ARG A 295 18.34 0.99 -7.93
N TYR A 296 17.02 1.05 -7.97
CA TYR A 296 16.22 0.27 -8.92
C TYR A 296 16.41 0.78 -10.35
N THR A 297 16.67 -0.13 -11.29
CA THR A 297 16.89 0.16 -12.70
C THR A 297 15.75 -0.31 -13.60
N ALA A 298 14.84 -1.15 -13.12
CA ALA A 298 13.63 -1.59 -13.80
C ALA A 298 12.49 -1.84 -12.80
N ALA A 299 11.26 -1.54 -13.17
CA ALA A 299 10.08 -1.73 -12.32
C ALA A 299 8.91 -2.37 -13.07
N ASN A 300 8.24 -3.30 -12.42
CA ASN A 300 7.08 -3.95 -13.01
C ASN A 300 5.96 -4.14 -11.96
N PRO A 301 5.12 -3.09 -11.74
CA PRO A 301 3.92 -3.20 -10.92
C PRO A 301 2.82 -3.97 -11.66
N VAL A 302 2.21 -4.96 -10.99
CA VAL A 302 1.17 -5.82 -11.54
C VAL A 302 -0.12 -5.61 -10.76
N VAL A 303 -1.23 -5.35 -11.44
CA VAL A 303 -2.59 -5.15 -10.91
C VAL A 303 -2.66 -4.25 -9.66
N SER A 304 -2.00 -3.10 -9.75
CA SER A 304 -1.92 -2.11 -8.65
C SER A 304 -1.97 -0.67 -9.13
N MET A 305 -1.80 -0.41 -10.44
CA MET A 305 -1.77 0.95 -10.98
C MET A 305 -3.18 1.52 -11.05
N SER A 306 -3.43 2.58 -10.30
CA SER A 306 -4.71 3.28 -10.31
C SER A 306 -4.55 4.72 -9.83
N SER A 307 -5.39 5.61 -10.34
CA SER A 307 -5.51 7.00 -9.91
C SER A 307 -6.60 7.24 -8.87
N TRP A 308 -7.47 6.25 -8.66
CA TRP A 308 -8.63 6.36 -7.78
C TRP A 308 -8.65 5.32 -6.64
N PHE A 309 -7.77 4.33 -6.67
CA PHE A 309 -7.64 3.32 -5.64
C PHE A 309 -6.20 3.29 -5.11
N ASP A 310 -6.03 3.62 -3.84
CA ASP A 310 -4.70 3.77 -3.22
C ASP A 310 -4.24 2.49 -2.49
N GLY A 311 -5.10 1.49 -2.38
CA GLY A 311 -4.86 0.22 -1.68
C GLY A 311 -6.04 -0.18 -0.79
N GLY A 312 -6.24 -1.48 -0.63
CA GLY A 312 -7.34 -2.06 0.16
C GLY A 312 -7.02 -2.33 1.62
N CYS A 313 -5.76 -2.17 2.00
CA CYS A 313 -5.23 -2.52 3.31
C CYS A 313 -4.40 -1.36 3.87
N PRO A 314 -4.40 -1.13 5.20
CA PRO A 314 -3.51 -0.15 5.82
C PRO A 314 -2.02 -0.37 5.53
N CYS A 315 -1.61 -1.60 5.21
CA CYS A 315 -0.25 -1.89 4.78
C CYS A 315 0.14 -1.26 3.43
N GLU A 316 -0.84 -0.81 2.64
CA GLU A 316 -0.66 -0.16 1.34
C GLU A 316 -0.95 1.35 1.41
N SER A 317 -1.88 1.77 2.26
CA SER A 317 -2.43 3.13 2.30
C SER A 317 -2.64 3.68 3.71
N GLY A 318 -2.11 3.03 4.74
CA GLY A 318 -2.29 3.44 6.13
C GLY A 318 -1.59 4.75 6.51
N MET A 319 -0.53 5.12 5.79
CA MET A 319 0.09 6.44 5.90
C MET A 319 -0.47 7.36 4.81
N PRO A 320 -0.71 8.65 5.11
CA PRO A 320 -1.40 9.55 4.20
C PRO A 320 -0.49 10.09 3.08
N ILE A 321 0.29 9.22 2.42
CA ILE A 321 1.22 9.61 1.35
C ILE A 321 0.50 10.19 0.13
N GLN A 322 -0.79 9.89 -0.04
CA GLN A 322 -1.63 10.49 -1.08
C GLN A 322 -1.84 11.99 -0.91
N LEU A 323 -1.51 12.55 0.25
CA LEU A 323 -1.54 13.99 0.52
C LEU A 323 -0.21 14.68 0.24
N ALA A 324 0.84 13.93 -0.09
CA ALA A 324 2.15 14.49 -0.39
C ALA A 324 2.07 15.53 -1.51
N ALA A 325 2.80 16.62 -1.36
CA ALA A 325 2.87 17.75 -2.28
C ALA A 325 1.48 18.33 -2.66
N GLY A 326 0.54 18.30 -1.72
CA GLY A 326 -0.83 18.79 -1.90
C GLY A 326 -1.79 17.81 -2.56
N GLY A 327 -1.37 16.58 -2.80
CA GLY A 327 -2.18 15.50 -3.34
C GLY A 327 -1.48 14.74 -4.46
N THR A 328 -1.58 13.40 -4.47
CA THR A 328 -0.98 12.51 -5.45
C THR A 328 -1.78 11.22 -5.58
N CYS A 329 -1.34 10.31 -6.46
CA CYS A 329 -1.89 8.96 -6.61
C CYS A 329 -0.80 7.97 -7.08
N ASN A 330 -1.12 6.68 -7.07
CA ASN A 330 -0.17 5.64 -7.49
C ASN A 330 0.40 5.86 -8.89
N ALA A 331 -0.38 6.42 -9.83
CA ALA A 331 0.10 6.70 -11.18
C ALA A 331 1.16 7.83 -11.20
N GLU A 332 0.99 8.91 -10.41
CA GLU A 332 1.99 9.97 -10.31
C GLU A 332 3.25 9.48 -9.60
N LEU A 333 3.10 8.70 -8.52
CA LEU A 333 4.23 8.09 -7.83
C LEU A 333 5.02 7.15 -8.74
N ALA A 334 4.33 6.34 -9.56
CA ALA A 334 4.98 5.49 -10.55
C ALA A 334 5.71 6.30 -11.64
N ALA A 335 5.13 7.41 -12.09
CA ALA A 335 5.75 8.29 -13.08
C ALA A 335 7.10 8.86 -12.62
N MET A 336 7.34 8.93 -11.30
CA MET A 336 8.65 9.35 -10.76
C MET A 336 9.80 8.42 -11.17
N PHE A 337 9.50 7.21 -11.64
CA PHE A 337 10.50 6.28 -12.11
C PHE A 337 11.10 6.63 -13.49
N ALA A 338 10.42 7.49 -14.26
CA ALA A 338 10.94 7.96 -15.55
C ALA A 338 12.35 8.55 -15.43
N PRO A 339 13.25 8.28 -16.40
CA PRO A 339 13.05 7.56 -17.67
C PRO A 339 13.44 6.07 -17.64
N ARG A 340 13.53 5.45 -16.48
CA ARG A 340 13.93 4.04 -16.32
C ARG A 340 12.82 3.09 -16.84
N PRO A 341 13.17 1.90 -17.37
CA PRO A 341 12.22 0.94 -17.90
C PRO A 341 11.13 0.55 -16.88
N MET A 342 9.86 0.69 -17.26
CA MET A 342 8.72 0.24 -16.49
C MET A 342 7.70 -0.46 -17.39
N MET A 343 7.18 -1.60 -16.92
CA MET A 343 6.01 -2.22 -17.53
C MET A 343 4.90 -2.36 -16.48
N VAL A 344 3.75 -1.78 -16.77
CA VAL A 344 2.53 -1.93 -15.96
C VAL A 344 1.72 -3.11 -16.49
N VAL A 345 1.30 -4.01 -15.62
CA VAL A 345 0.33 -5.05 -15.98
C VAL A 345 -1.01 -4.72 -15.31
N SER A 346 -2.07 -4.65 -16.11
CA SER A 346 -3.43 -4.31 -15.65
C SER A 346 -4.45 -5.32 -16.15
N ASP A 347 -5.62 -5.37 -15.54
CA ASP A 347 -6.72 -6.23 -15.98
C ASP A 347 -8.08 -5.53 -15.98
N GLY A 348 -9.08 -6.16 -16.60
CA GLY A 348 -10.43 -5.59 -16.69
C GLY A 348 -11.32 -5.92 -15.49
N GLY A 349 -10.89 -6.77 -14.56
CA GLY A 349 -11.70 -7.26 -13.46
C GLY A 349 -11.44 -6.58 -12.12
N ASP A 350 -10.60 -5.55 -12.08
CA ASP A 350 -10.28 -4.80 -10.86
C ASP A 350 -10.16 -3.27 -11.10
N TRP A 351 -9.63 -2.56 -10.13
CA TRP A 351 -9.42 -1.11 -10.18
C TRP A 351 -8.35 -0.66 -11.20
N THR A 352 -7.63 -1.59 -11.83
CA THR A 352 -6.69 -1.29 -12.91
C THR A 352 -7.32 -1.33 -14.29
N SER A 353 -8.63 -1.53 -14.37
CA SER A 353 -9.40 -1.53 -15.63
C SER A 353 -9.31 -0.21 -16.39
N THR A 354 -9.08 0.90 -15.70
CA THR A 354 -8.91 2.24 -16.28
C THR A 354 -7.49 2.51 -16.80
N THR A 355 -6.53 1.65 -16.47
CA THR A 355 -5.11 1.88 -16.77
C THR A 355 -4.85 2.21 -18.26
N PRO A 356 -5.41 1.51 -19.26
CA PRO A 356 -5.12 1.80 -20.66
C PRO A 356 -5.53 3.21 -21.12
N GLU A 357 -6.65 3.72 -20.59
CA GLU A 357 -7.23 4.98 -21.04
C GLU A 357 -6.89 6.17 -20.14
N VAL A 358 -6.49 5.94 -18.89
CA VAL A 358 -6.30 7.01 -17.90
C VAL A 358 -4.86 7.07 -17.40
N GLU A 359 -4.39 6.03 -16.73
CA GLU A 359 -3.10 6.06 -16.03
C GLU A 359 -1.93 5.90 -17.01
N PHE A 360 -2.05 5.02 -18.00
CA PHE A 360 -0.96 4.78 -18.96
C PHE A 360 -0.68 5.98 -19.88
N PRO A 361 -1.65 6.66 -20.48
CA PRO A 361 -1.41 7.90 -21.22
C PRO A 361 -0.72 8.99 -20.37
N TYR A 362 -1.06 9.07 -19.09
CA TYR A 362 -0.39 9.96 -18.16
C TYR A 362 1.08 9.58 -17.96
N LEU A 363 1.38 8.29 -17.75
CA LEU A 363 2.76 7.79 -17.65
C LEU A 363 3.54 8.13 -18.93
N GLN A 364 2.97 7.87 -20.11
CA GLN A 364 3.59 8.18 -21.39
C GLN A 364 3.89 9.67 -21.55
N ARG A 365 2.98 10.55 -21.09
CA ARG A 365 3.21 11.99 -21.08
C ARG A 365 4.44 12.35 -20.26
N ILE A 366 4.59 11.80 -19.04
CA ILE A 366 5.73 12.10 -18.18
C ILE A 366 7.02 11.52 -18.76
N TYR A 367 7.00 10.30 -19.27
CA TYR A 367 8.14 9.73 -19.97
C TYR A 367 8.53 10.55 -21.21
N GLY A 368 7.55 11.20 -21.85
CA GLY A 368 7.76 12.12 -22.95
C GLY A 368 8.63 13.33 -22.59
N PHE A 369 8.60 13.82 -21.36
CA PHE A 369 9.49 14.89 -20.91
C PHE A 369 10.99 14.50 -20.95
N TYR A 370 11.27 13.20 -21.01
CA TYR A 370 12.62 12.64 -21.12
C TYR A 370 12.94 12.06 -22.49
N ASN A 371 12.03 12.16 -23.48
CA ASN A 371 12.09 11.47 -24.77
C ASN A 371 12.25 9.92 -24.61
N ALA A 372 11.54 9.34 -23.65
CA ALA A 372 11.68 7.94 -23.24
C ALA A 372 10.32 7.21 -23.18
N GLN A 373 9.34 7.59 -24.02
CA GLN A 373 8.01 6.95 -24.06
C GLN A 373 8.10 5.44 -24.36
N ASP A 374 9.13 5.02 -25.10
CA ASP A 374 9.43 3.62 -25.42
C ASP A 374 9.88 2.82 -24.18
N LYS A 375 10.22 3.48 -23.07
CA LYS A 375 10.65 2.85 -21.81
C LYS A 375 9.48 2.53 -20.87
N VAL A 376 8.27 2.98 -21.18
CA VAL A 376 7.08 2.63 -20.40
C VAL A 376 6.07 1.90 -21.28
N SER A 377 5.56 0.77 -20.78
CA SER A 377 4.56 -0.03 -21.48
C SER A 377 3.43 -0.47 -20.54
N ASN A 378 2.28 -0.82 -21.12
CA ASN A 378 1.17 -1.43 -20.41
C ASN A 378 0.74 -2.71 -21.13
N ILE A 379 0.69 -3.81 -20.39
CA ILE A 379 0.03 -5.04 -20.82
C ILE A 379 -1.31 -5.11 -20.10
N HIS A 380 -2.39 -4.90 -20.85
CA HIS A 380 -3.76 -4.97 -20.32
C HIS A 380 -4.43 -6.29 -20.68
N LEU A 381 -5.03 -6.94 -19.69
CA LEU A 381 -5.70 -8.24 -19.82
C LEU A 381 -7.21 -8.08 -19.54
N PRO A 382 -8.01 -7.60 -20.50
CA PRO A 382 -9.37 -7.08 -20.26
C PRO A 382 -10.38 -8.14 -19.79
N LYS A 383 -10.08 -9.42 -19.98
CA LYS A 383 -10.95 -10.54 -19.57
C LYS A 383 -10.49 -11.24 -18.31
N GLU A 384 -9.38 -10.80 -17.74
CA GLU A 384 -8.84 -11.35 -16.49
C GLU A 384 -9.36 -10.58 -15.28
N ARG A 385 -9.21 -11.19 -14.13
CA ARG A 385 -9.61 -10.66 -12.84
C ARG A 385 -8.39 -10.46 -11.95
N HIS A 386 -8.59 -9.85 -10.79
CA HIS A 386 -7.54 -9.58 -9.82
C HIS A 386 -6.87 -10.86 -9.29
N ASP A 387 -5.78 -11.23 -9.93
CA ASP A 387 -4.91 -12.35 -9.55
C ASP A 387 -3.48 -12.14 -10.09
N PHE A 388 -2.61 -13.11 -9.86
CA PHE A 388 -1.30 -13.16 -10.50
C PHE A 388 -1.21 -14.40 -11.40
N GLY A 389 -2.18 -14.52 -12.31
CA GLY A 389 -2.35 -15.64 -13.22
C GLY A 389 -1.21 -15.82 -14.23
N PRO A 390 -1.25 -16.90 -15.03
CA PRO A 390 -0.17 -17.26 -15.95
C PRO A 390 0.17 -16.18 -16.97
N ASN A 391 -0.83 -15.48 -17.53
CA ASN A 391 -0.59 -14.43 -18.54
C ASN A 391 0.13 -13.22 -17.92
N LYS A 392 -0.24 -12.84 -16.67
CA LYS A 392 0.45 -11.78 -15.94
C LYS A 392 1.90 -12.17 -15.64
N ARG A 393 2.14 -13.42 -15.20
CA ARG A 393 3.50 -13.92 -14.97
C ARG A 393 4.32 -13.97 -16.26
N ASN A 394 3.72 -14.41 -17.36
CA ASN A 394 4.40 -14.40 -18.67
C ASN A 394 4.81 -12.98 -19.09
N ALA A 395 3.96 -11.98 -18.88
CA ALA A 395 4.31 -10.59 -19.12
C ALA A 395 5.54 -10.16 -18.28
N VAL A 396 5.58 -10.53 -17.00
CA VAL A 396 6.73 -10.28 -16.12
C VAL A 396 8.01 -10.92 -16.66
N TYR A 397 7.94 -12.18 -17.08
CA TYR A 397 9.10 -12.87 -17.63
C TYR A 397 9.63 -12.19 -18.89
N ARG A 398 8.75 -11.83 -19.83
CA ARG A 398 9.12 -11.11 -21.05
C ARG A 398 9.76 -9.78 -20.75
N PHE A 399 9.23 -9.01 -19.81
CA PHE A 399 9.81 -7.73 -19.42
C PHE A 399 11.25 -7.88 -18.92
N PHE A 400 11.54 -8.88 -18.10
CA PHE A 400 12.91 -9.07 -17.58
C PHE A 400 13.84 -9.77 -18.57
N ILE A 401 13.31 -10.57 -19.52
CA ILE A 401 14.10 -11.04 -20.67
C ILE A 401 14.60 -9.81 -21.47
N ASP A 402 13.70 -8.93 -21.85
CA ASP A 402 14.03 -7.77 -22.69
C ASP A 402 14.91 -6.75 -21.96
N THR A 403 14.65 -6.52 -20.67
CA THR A 403 15.33 -5.47 -19.90
C THR A 403 16.67 -5.93 -19.31
N PHE A 404 16.73 -7.16 -18.83
CA PHE A 404 17.90 -7.69 -18.11
C PHE A 404 18.67 -8.76 -18.88
N GLY A 405 18.18 -9.20 -20.03
CA GLY A 405 18.81 -10.25 -20.82
C GLY A 405 18.73 -11.63 -20.17
N LEU A 406 17.58 -11.95 -19.54
CA LEU A 406 17.39 -13.29 -18.96
C LEU A 406 17.29 -14.35 -20.06
N ASP A 407 17.69 -15.58 -19.73
CA ASP A 407 17.68 -16.71 -20.67
C ASP A 407 16.27 -17.24 -20.93
N GLU A 408 15.67 -16.82 -22.05
CA GLU A 408 14.33 -17.25 -22.46
C GLU A 408 14.23 -18.78 -22.63
N SER A 409 15.30 -19.47 -23.00
CA SER A 409 15.29 -20.93 -23.17
C SER A 409 15.01 -21.70 -21.87
N LYS A 410 15.09 -21.01 -20.72
CA LYS A 410 14.80 -21.54 -19.38
C LYS A 410 13.41 -21.19 -18.86
N LEU A 411 12.60 -20.51 -19.65
CA LEU A 411 11.22 -20.15 -19.30
C LEU A 411 10.32 -21.39 -19.30
N ASP A 412 10.22 -22.03 -18.16
CA ASP A 412 9.37 -23.21 -17.94
C ASP A 412 8.98 -23.32 -16.46
N GLU A 413 7.75 -22.90 -16.12
CA GLU A 413 7.21 -22.94 -14.75
C GLU A 413 7.04 -24.37 -14.22
N SER A 414 6.88 -25.36 -15.10
CA SER A 414 6.70 -26.78 -14.69
C SER A 414 7.96 -27.38 -14.06
N LYS A 415 9.11 -26.75 -14.27
CA LYS A 415 10.40 -27.16 -13.68
C LYS A 415 10.66 -26.58 -12.29
N VAL A 416 9.73 -25.75 -11.79
CA VAL A 416 9.86 -25.18 -10.45
C VAL A 416 9.27 -26.15 -9.43
N THR A 417 10.08 -26.54 -8.47
CA THR A 417 9.64 -27.35 -7.32
C THR A 417 8.93 -26.45 -6.31
N ILE A 418 7.70 -26.78 -5.98
CA ILE A 418 6.95 -26.09 -4.94
C ILE A 418 7.26 -26.74 -3.60
N GLU A 419 7.90 -25.98 -2.73
CA GLU A 419 8.25 -26.43 -1.39
C GLU A 419 7.08 -26.23 -0.41
N PRO A 420 6.93 -27.11 0.59
CA PRO A 420 5.98 -26.87 1.68
C PRO A 420 6.41 -25.66 2.52
N GLU A 421 5.46 -25.04 3.19
CA GLU A 421 5.66 -23.84 4.02
C GLU A 421 6.82 -24.01 5.01
N GLU A 422 6.89 -25.16 5.69
CA GLU A 422 7.95 -25.46 6.67
C GLU A 422 9.37 -25.39 6.09
N ALA A 423 9.54 -25.75 4.82
CA ALA A 423 10.86 -25.66 4.16
C ALA A 423 11.26 -24.19 3.88
N LEU A 424 10.30 -23.28 3.79
CA LEU A 424 10.51 -21.85 3.52
C LEU A 424 10.62 -21.03 4.79
N LYS A 425 10.39 -21.58 5.98
CA LYS A 425 10.63 -20.88 7.25
C LYS A 425 12.11 -20.62 7.46
N ALA A 426 12.42 -19.43 7.94
CA ALA A 426 13.78 -18.94 8.13
C ALA A 426 14.16 -18.82 9.61
N ARG A 427 13.17 -18.70 10.51
CA ARG A 427 13.39 -18.73 11.96
C ARG A 427 13.70 -20.16 12.40
N PRO A 428 14.57 -20.34 13.42
CA PRO A 428 14.88 -21.66 13.97
C PRO A 428 13.67 -22.29 14.65
#